data_fd53be70c1bd7fe0ac2c7e4b633a5906
#
_entry.id   fd53be70c1bd7fe0ac2c7e4b633a5906
#
_cell.length_a   1.000
_cell.length_b   1.000
_cell.length_c   1.000
_cell.angle_alpha   90.00
_cell.angle_beta   90.00
_cell.angle_gamma   90.00
#
_symmetry.space_group_name_H-M   'P 1'
#
loop_
_entity.id
_entity.type
_entity.pdbx_description
1 polymer ?
#
loop_
_entity_poly.entity_id
_entity_poly.type
_entity_poly.pdbx_seq_one_letter_code
_entity_poly.pdbx_strand_id
1 'polypeptide(L)'
;MGERRSVLLISHEPEAAPGMIGAMLRERGVDVRTHVVLADPANPSIDFPEPTEFDAVIAFGSFSNAYAEHSRPWVAAEIDYITRVMELSVPYLGVCFGGQLLSEALGGSVERAPEGHDEIGIVTIGDVSGLPIPTGLWFTWHEDRILLPEGVEVLASNDNAVQLFRKGNAVGTQFHPEADVELVSQWLQIGPDHVPARTSAAALIADLSDQAEVLRRNCEQLIDWFFTDVAGAPV
;
A
#
# COMPACT_ATOMS: atom_id res chain seq x y z
N MET A 1 5.48 -28.57 -14.66
CA MET A 1 5.06 -27.16 -14.72
C MET A 1 4.60 -26.84 -13.31
N GLY A 2 5.31 -25.96 -12.57
CA GLY A 2 4.84 -25.52 -11.26
C GLY A 2 3.49 -24.80 -11.43
N GLU A 3 2.62 -24.90 -10.45
CA GLU A 3 1.38 -24.13 -10.42
C GLU A 3 1.73 -22.64 -10.51
N ARG A 4 1.01 -21.92 -11.39
CA ARG A 4 1.21 -20.49 -11.57
C ARG A 4 0.63 -19.79 -10.34
N ARG A 5 1.41 -18.90 -9.71
CA ARG A 5 0.93 -18.15 -8.58
C ARG A 5 -0.19 -17.20 -8.97
N SER A 6 -1.16 -17.05 -8.07
CA SER A 6 -2.32 -16.19 -8.23
C SER A 6 -2.31 -15.12 -7.16
N VAL A 7 -2.43 -13.84 -7.54
CA VAL A 7 -2.43 -12.69 -6.62
C VAL A 7 -3.63 -11.81 -6.86
N LEU A 8 -4.36 -11.49 -5.77
CA LEU A 8 -5.42 -10.49 -5.81
C LEU A 8 -4.83 -9.10 -5.55
N LEU A 9 -5.08 -8.17 -6.46
CA LEU A 9 -4.79 -6.75 -6.29
C LEU A 9 -6.10 -6.01 -6.02
N ILE A 10 -6.21 -5.33 -4.88
CA ILE A 10 -7.35 -4.48 -4.52
C ILE A 10 -6.94 -3.04 -4.79
N SER A 11 -7.60 -2.40 -5.75
CA SER A 11 -7.49 -0.97 -6.04
C SER A 11 -8.81 -0.30 -5.67
N HIS A 12 -8.75 0.93 -5.24
CA HIS A 12 -9.95 1.63 -4.81
C HIS A 12 -10.56 2.42 -5.95
N GLU A 13 -9.86 3.39 -6.47
CA GLU A 13 -10.28 4.15 -7.65
C GLU A 13 -9.76 3.49 -8.94
N PRO A 14 -10.49 3.60 -10.07
CA PRO A 14 -10.03 3.06 -11.36
C PRO A 14 -8.67 3.58 -11.80
N GLU A 15 -8.34 4.82 -11.41
CA GLU A 15 -7.09 5.51 -11.71
C GLU A 15 -5.97 5.18 -10.72
N ALA A 16 -6.29 4.59 -9.57
CA ALA A 16 -5.31 4.09 -8.61
C ALA A 16 -4.80 2.71 -9.06
N ALA A 17 -4.15 2.67 -10.21
CA ALA A 17 -3.61 1.43 -10.77
C ALA A 17 -2.52 0.83 -9.87
N PRO A 18 -2.26 -0.48 -9.97
CA PRO A 18 -1.24 -1.16 -9.17
C PRO A 18 0.21 -0.76 -9.46
N GLY A 19 0.46 0.20 -10.35
CA GLY A 19 1.76 0.77 -10.65
C GLY A 19 2.86 -0.26 -10.92
N MET A 20 4.07 0.03 -10.41
CA MET A 20 5.23 -0.86 -10.58
C MET A 20 5.00 -2.27 -10.02
N ILE A 21 4.28 -2.43 -8.89
CA ILE A 21 3.99 -3.75 -8.31
C ILE A 21 3.19 -4.61 -9.30
N GLY A 22 2.12 -4.07 -9.85
CA GLY A 22 1.29 -4.80 -10.80
C GLY A 22 2.04 -5.16 -12.09
N ALA A 23 2.90 -4.27 -12.58
CA ALA A 23 3.76 -4.53 -13.75
C ALA A 23 4.75 -5.67 -13.46
N MET A 24 5.49 -5.60 -12.34
CA MET A 24 6.47 -6.63 -11.94
C MET A 24 5.85 -8.01 -11.77
N LEU A 25 4.69 -8.11 -11.13
CA LEU A 25 4.02 -9.40 -10.96
C LEU A 25 3.65 -10.03 -12.30
N ARG A 26 3.15 -9.24 -13.26
CA ARG A 26 2.82 -9.72 -14.60
C ARG A 26 4.08 -10.12 -15.39
N GLU A 27 5.16 -9.33 -15.31
CA GLU A 27 6.46 -9.61 -15.93
C GLU A 27 7.04 -10.95 -15.42
N ARG A 28 6.82 -11.28 -14.15
CA ARG A 28 7.23 -12.55 -13.51
C ARG A 28 6.28 -13.72 -13.79
N GLY A 29 5.22 -13.48 -14.57
CA GLY A 29 4.27 -14.51 -14.98
C GLY A 29 3.25 -14.89 -13.90
N VAL A 30 3.06 -14.06 -12.87
CA VAL A 30 2.02 -14.25 -11.86
C VAL A 30 0.64 -14.06 -12.51
N ASP A 31 -0.33 -14.86 -12.11
CA ASP A 31 -1.74 -14.64 -12.46
C ASP A 31 -2.33 -13.56 -11.57
N VAL A 32 -2.58 -12.38 -12.16
CA VAL A 32 -3.01 -11.19 -11.42
C VAL A 32 -4.48 -10.91 -11.69
N ARG A 33 -5.30 -11.02 -10.65
CA ARG A 33 -6.69 -10.56 -10.66
C ARG A 33 -6.80 -9.23 -9.95
N THR A 34 -7.43 -8.23 -10.57
CA THR A 34 -7.67 -6.92 -9.96
C THR A 34 -9.14 -6.78 -9.59
N HIS A 35 -9.39 -6.35 -8.35
CA HIS A 35 -10.68 -5.94 -7.83
C HIS A 35 -10.67 -4.43 -7.58
N VAL A 36 -11.57 -3.70 -8.23
CA VAL A 36 -11.68 -2.24 -8.09
C VAL A 36 -12.91 -1.92 -7.25
N VAL A 37 -12.71 -1.42 -6.03
CA VAL A 37 -13.78 -1.18 -5.04
C VAL A 37 -14.74 -0.08 -5.50
N LEU A 38 -14.20 1.01 -6.01
CA LEU A 38 -14.93 2.19 -6.48
C LEU A 38 -15.03 2.24 -8.02
N ALA A 39 -15.14 1.07 -8.68
CA ALA A 39 -15.39 1.01 -10.12
C ALA A 39 -16.67 1.78 -10.50
N ASP A 40 -17.68 1.77 -9.63
CA ASP A 40 -18.82 2.68 -9.62
C ASP A 40 -18.85 3.38 -8.25
N PRO A 41 -18.42 4.65 -8.17
CA PRO A 41 -18.41 5.38 -6.89
C PRO A 41 -19.81 5.56 -6.26
N ALA A 42 -20.88 5.44 -7.03
CA ALA A 42 -22.24 5.49 -6.51
C ALA A 42 -22.67 4.17 -5.87
N ASN A 43 -22.04 3.06 -6.25
CA ASN A 43 -22.29 1.72 -5.74
C ASN A 43 -20.96 1.00 -5.49
N PRO A 44 -20.21 1.38 -4.43
CA PRO A 44 -18.95 0.74 -4.07
C PRO A 44 -19.12 -0.76 -3.86
N SER A 45 -18.13 -1.55 -4.29
CA SER A 45 -18.13 -2.98 -4.01
C SER A 45 -17.92 -3.24 -2.52
N ILE A 46 -18.74 -4.13 -1.95
CA ILE A 46 -18.61 -4.66 -0.59
C ILE A 46 -18.37 -6.17 -0.61
N ASP A 47 -18.41 -6.78 -1.78
CA ASP A 47 -18.18 -8.20 -1.99
C ASP A 47 -16.78 -8.41 -2.58
N PHE A 48 -15.89 -8.95 -1.78
CA PHE A 48 -14.52 -9.25 -2.18
C PHE A 48 -14.38 -10.71 -2.62
N PRO A 49 -13.43 -11.03 -3.54
CA PRO A 49 -13.13 -12.41 -3.91
C PRO A 49 -12.71 -13.26 -2.70
N GLU A 50 -12.98 -14.56 -2.74
CA GLU A 50 -12.58 -15.48 -1.67
C GLU A 50 -11.05 -15.49 -1.49
N PRO A 51 -10.50 -15.17 -0.29
CA PRO A 51 -9.06 -15.05 -0.09
C PRO A 51 -8.27 -16.31 -0.45
N THR A 52 -8.83 -17.49 -0.21
CA THR A 52 -8.17 -18.78 -0.46
C THR A 52 -8.02 -19.14 -1.94
N GLU A 53 -8.58 -18.34 -2.85
CA GLU A 53 -8.32 -18.46 -4.29
C GLU A 53 -6.95 -17.89 -4.70
N PHE A 54 -6.25 -17.21 -3.76
CA PHE A 54 -5.03 -16.47 -4.05
C PHE A 54 -3.87 -16.88 -3.13
N ASP A 55 -2.66 -16.86 -3.66
CA ASP A 55 -1.41 -17.05 -2.91
C ASP A 55 -1.05 -15.81 -2.08
N ALA A 56 -1.57 -14.62 -2.43
CA ALA A 56 -1.45 -13.40 -1.67
C ALA A 56 -2.51 -12.37 -2.08
N VAL A 57 -2.77 -11.41 -1.17
CA VAL A 57 -3.61 -10.23 -1.41
C VAL A 57 -2.78 -8.98 -1.22
N ILE A 58 -2.86 -8.03 -2.16
CA ILE A 58 -2.20 -6.72 -2.08
C ILE A 58 -3.26 -5.64 -2.24
N ALA A 59 -3.44 -4.79 -1.22
CA ALA A 59 -4.37 -3.66 -1.27
C ALA A 59 -3.61 -2.33 -1.33
N PHE A 60 -4.03 -1.45 -2.23
CA PHE A 60 -3.34 -0.20 -2.54
C PHE A 60 -3.90 1.03 -1.81
N GLY A 61 -3.42 2.20 -2.20
CA GLY A 61 -3.87 3.48 -1.73
C GLY A 61 -5.30 3.84 -2.17
N SER A 62 -5.87 4.87 -1.54
CA SER A 62 -7.15 5.49 -1.89
C SER A 62 -7.12 6.97 -1.53
N PHE A 63 -7.93 7.78 -2.21
CA PHE A 63 -8.23 9.15 -1.79
C PHE A 63 -9.22 9.22 -0.62
N SER A 64 -9.66 8.08 -0.09
CA SER A 64 -10.54 7.97 1.06
C SER A 64 -9.75 7.91 2.38
N ASN A 65 -10.44 8.19 3.50
CA ASN A 65 -9.86 8.07 4.84
C ASN A 65 -10.25 6.72 5.45
N ALA A 66 -9.32 6.04 6.11
CA ALA A 66 -9.53 4.74 6.74
C ALA A 66 -10.51 4.81 7.92
N TYR A 67 -10.55 5.93 8.65
CA TYR A 67 -11.50 6.18 9.75
C TYR A 67 -12.94 6.54 9.28
N ALA A 68 -13.25 6.30 8.02
CA ALA A 68 -14.58 6.58 7.45
C ALA A 68 -15.54 5.38 7.49
N GLU A 69 -15.22 4.30 8.23
CA GLU A 69 -16.00 3.06 8.29
C GLU A 69 -17.47 3.30 8.70
N HIS A 70 -17.73 4.29 9.56
CA HIS A 70 -19.10 4.62 9.99
C HIS A 70 -19.91 5.35 8.92
N SER A 71 -19.26 6.00 7.96
CA SER A 71 -19.92 6.76 6.89
C SER A 71 -19.80 6.09 5.51
N ARG A 72 -18.92 5.12 5.37
CA ARG A 72 -18.63 4.39 4.12
C ARG A 72 -18.63 2.89 4.36
N PRO A 73 -19.76 2.20 4.11
CA PRO A 73 -19.89 0.75 4.37
C PRO A 73 -18.83 -0.12 3.68
N TRP A 74 -18.29 0.30 2.55
CA TRP A 74 -17.25 -0.45 1.85
C TRP A 74 -15.90 -0.44 2.60
N VAL A 75 -15.61 0.61 3.38
CA VAL A 75 -14.40 0.66 4.25
C VAL A 75 -14.52 -0.40 5.34
N ALA A 76 -15.68 -0.48 6.01
CA ALA A 76 -15.94 -1.51 7.02
C ALA A 76 -15.87 -2.92 6.40
N ALA A 77 -16.46 -3.12 5.22
CA ALA A 77 -16.43 -4.41 4.53
C ALA A 77 -15.00 -4.84 4.15
N GLU A 78 -14.12 -3.89 3.80
CA GLU A 78 -12.73 -4.19 3.50
C GLU A 78 -11.92 -4.50 4.76
N ILE A 79 -12.16 -3.80 5.88
CA ILE A 79 -11.55 -4.15 7.18
C ILE A 79 -11.94 -5.57 7.60
N ASP A 80 -13.22 -5.94 7.47
CA ASP A 80 -13.70 -7.29 7.74
C ASP A 80 -13.05 -8.32 6.79
N TYR A 81 -12.90 -7.97 5.51
CA TYR A 81 -12.21 -8.81 4.54
C TYR A 81 -10.72 -9.02 4.90
N ILE A 82 -9.99 -7.96 5.27
CA ILE A 82 -8.58 -8.05 5.71
C ILE A 82 -8.48 -8.94 6.95
N THR A 83 -9.39 -8.80 7.91
CA THR A 83 -9.45 -9.67 9.10
C THR A 83 -9.58 -11.13 8.68
N ARG A 84 -10.47 -11.43 7.74
CA ARG A 84 -10.64 -12.80 7.20
C ARG A 84 -9.40 -13.30 6.46
N VAL A 85 -8.73 -12.45 5.67
CA VAL A 85 -7.46 -12.78 5.00
C VAL A 85 -6.42 -13.25 6.02
N MET A 86 -6.28 -12.51 7.14
CA MET A 86 -5.36 -12.86 8.22
C MET A 86 -5.75 -14.16 8.94
N GLU A 87 -7.04 -14.36 9.26
CA GLU A 87 -7.55 -15.57 9.90
C GLU A 87 -7.28 -16.83 9.05
N LEU A 88 -7.40 -16.70 7.74
CA LEU A 88 -7.12 -17.76 6.77
C LEU A 88 -5.61 -17.92 6.49
N SER A 89 -4.77 -17.11 7.14
CA SER A 89 -3.33 -17.11 6.94
C SER A 89 -2.90 -16.87 5.48
N VAL A 90 -3.71 -16.16 4.69
CA VAL A 90 -3.32 -15.69 3.36
C VAL A 90 -2.39 -14.50 3.51
N PRO A 91 -1.23 -14.47 2.85
CA PRO A 91 -0.31 -13.34 2.91
C PRO A 91 -0.97 -12.04 2.42
N TYR A 92 -0.77 -10.96 3.19
CA TYR A 92 -1.36 -9.65 2.90
C TYR A 92 -0.29 -8.55 2.87
N LEU A 93 -0.33 -7.71 1.85
CA LEU A 93 0.44 -6.46 1.77
C LEU A 93 -0.51 -5.28 1.59
N GLY A 94 -0.58 -4.41 2.58
CA GLY A 94 -1.33 -3.15 2.51
C GLY A 94 -0.40 -1.98 2.21
N VAL A 95 -0.71 -1.20 1.17
CA VAL A 95 0.03 -0.01 0.76
C VAL A 95 -0.78 1.23 1.10
N CYS A 96 -0.21 2.15 1.85
CA CYS A 96 -0.81 3.42 2.27
C CYS A 96 -2.19 3.19 2.91
N PHE A 97 -3.29 3.46 2.21
CA PHE A 97 -4.65 3.21 2.68
C PHE A 97 -4.86 1.72 3.03
N GLY A 98 -4.39 0.77 2.21
CA GLY A 98 -4.43 -0.65 2.52
C GLY A 98 -3.65 -1.02 3.79
N GLY A 99 -2.54 -0.32 4.07
CA GLY A 99 -1.79 -0.43 5.33
C GLY A 99 -2.54 0.20 6.51
N GLN A 100 -3.25 1.29 6.27
CA GLN A 100 -4.11 1.94 7.26
C GLN A 100 -5.28 1.03 7.65
N LEU A 101 -5.96 0.41 6.67
CA LEU A 101 -7.02 -0.57 6.94
C LEU A 101 -6.51 -1.82 7.67
N LEU A 102 -5.27 -2.26 7.39
CA LEU A 102 -4.64 -3.33 8.15
C LEU A 102 -4.46 -2.93 9.62
N SER A 103 -4.06 -1.70 9.92
CA SER A 103 -3.97 -1.21 11.31
C SER A 103 -5.32 -1.28 12.01
N GLU A 104 -6.40 -0.82 11.37
CA GLU A 104 -7.78 -0.92 11.91
C GLU A 104 -8.18 -2.39 12.14
N ALA A 105 -7.93 -3.28 11.17
CA ALA A 105 -8.21 -4.72 11.29
C ALA A 105 -7.44 -5.40 12.43
N LEU A 106 -6.27 -4.86 12.81
CA LEU A 106 -5.47 -5.32 13.94
C LEU A 106 -5.91 -4.74 15.29
N GLY A 107 -6.91 -3.84 15.30
CA GLY A 107 -7.39 -3.14 16.49
C GLY A 107 -6.58 -1.89 16.84
N GLY A 108 -5.81 -1.37 15.90
CA GLY A 108 -5.18 -0.05 15.95
C GLY A 108 -6.16 1.05 15.54
N SER A 109 -5.61 2.15 15.03
CA SER A 109 -6.41 3.25 14.49
C SER A 109 -5.62 4.07 13.47
N VAL A 110 -6.34 4.94 12.78
CA VAL A 110 -5.75 5.92 11.86
C VAL A 110 -6.28 7.30 12.25
N GLU A 111 -5.42 8.29 12.24
CA GLU A 111 -5.80 9.66 12.54
C GLU A 111 -5.14 10.64 11.57
N ARG A 112 -5.72 11.83 11.45
CA ARG A 112 -5.08 12.93 10.73
C ARG A 112 -3.74 13.24 11.35
N ALA A 113 -2.68 13.31 10.54
CA ALA A 113 -1.37 13.73 11.03
C ALA A 113 -1.43 15.16 11.57
N PRO A 114 -0.67 15.48 12.64
CA PRO A 114 -0.53 16.86 13.12
C PRO A 114 -0.05 17.78 11.99
N GLU A 115 -0.35 19.07 12.11
CA GLU A 115 0.09 20.06 11.12
C GLU A 115 1.60 19.98 10.88
N GLY A 116 1.99 19.87 9.61
CA GLY A 116 3.39 19.75 9.17
C GLY A 116 3.97 18.34 9.23
N HIS A 117 3.19 17.33 9.60
CA HIS A 117 3.60 15.90 9.62
C HIS A 117 2.99 15.09 8.47
N ASP A 118 2.27 15.73 7.54
CA ASP A 118 1.89 15.13 6.27
C ASP A 118 3.12 14.92 5.39
N GLU A 119 3.19 13.81 4.68
CA GLU A 119 4.33 13.49 3.82
C GLU A 119 3.87 13.32 2.37
N ILE A 120 4.35 14.21 1.50
CA ILE A 120 4.10 14.15 0.04
C ILE A 120 5.40 14.40 -0.69
N GLY A 121 5.82 13.41 -1.48
CA GLY A 121 7.07 13.43 -2.21
C GLY A 121 8.00 12.27 -1.81
N ILE A 122 9.29 12.42 -2.09
CA ILE A 122 10.29 11.40 -1.75
C ILE A 122 10.81 11.65 -0.34
N VAL A 123 10.69 10.64 0.51
CA VAL A 123 11.20 10.65 1.89
C VAL A 123 12.28 9.61 2.08
N THR A 124 13.15 9.84 3.05
CA THR A 124 14.12 8.84 3.50
C THR A 124 13.52 8.07 4.67
N ILE A 125 13.40 6.75 4.52
CA ILE A 125 13.00 5.87 5.60
C ILE A 125 14.26 5.26 6.20
N GLY A 126 14.42 5.47 7.50
CA GLY A 126 15.57 5.00 8.28
C GLY A 126 15.50 3.51 8.59
N ASP A 127 16.44 3.08 9.39
CA ASP A 127 16.81 1.71 9.74
C ASP A 127 15.65 0.69 9.71
N VAL A 128 15.65 -0.16 8.71
CA VAL A 128 14.84 -1.38 8.60
C VAL A 128 15.61 -2.56 9.21
N SER A 129 16.11 -2.40 10.41
CA SER A 129 17.02 -3.24 11.14
C SER A 129 17.00 -4.74 10.75
N GLY A 130 17.95 -5.12 9.88
CA GLY A 130 18.20 -6.53 9.54
C GLY A 130 17.28 -7.12 8.46
N LEU A 131 16.39 -6.34 7.85
CA LEU A 131 15.59 -6.78 6.70
C LEU A 131 16.35 -6.53 5.39
N PRO A 132 16.14 -7.36 4.37
CA PRO A 132 16.70 -7.15 3.02
C PRO A 132 15.95 -6.06 2.22
N ILE A 133 15.26 -5.16 2.91
CA ILE A 133 14.57 -4.01 2.31
C ILE A 133 15.48 -2.80 2.41
N PRO A 134 15.65 -2.00 1.35
CA PRO A 134 16.55 -0.87 1.39
C PRO A 134 16.07 0.18 2.39
N THR A 135 16.97 0.56 3.30
CA THR A 135 16.92 1.89 3.92
C THR A 135 17.11 2.90 2.81
N GLY A 136 16.30 3.94 2.77
CA GLY A 136 16.52 4.98 1.78
C GLY A 136 15.25 5.60 1.23
N LEU A 137 15.26 5.88 -0.07
CA LEU A 137 14.24 6.70 -0.70
C LEU A 137 12.98 5.91 -1.04
N TRP A 138 11.83 6.47 -0.61
CA TRP A 138 10.51 5.98 -0.96
C TRP A 138 9.58 7.15 -1.28
N PHE A 139 8.65 6.94 -2.20
CA PHE A 139 7.62 7.94 -2.47
C PHE A 139 6.49 7.81 -1.44
N THR A 140 6.02 8.94 -0.93
CA THR A 140 4.90 9.03 0.01
C THR A 140 3.85 10.01 -0.50
N TRP A 141 2.59 9.75 -0.15
CA TRP A 141 1.50 10.70 -0.35
C TRP A 141 0.42 10.38 0.69
N HIS A 142 0.58 10.91 1.89
CA HIS A 142 -0.39 10.74 2.96
C HIS A 142 -0.49 11.96 3.86
N GLU A 143 -1.69 12.17 4.36
CA GLU A 143 -2.05 13.21 5.31
C GLU A 143 -2.49 12.61 6.67
N ASP A 144 -2.67 11.29 6.70
CA ASP A 144 -3.07 10.52 7.88
C ASP A 144 -1.89 9.65 8.34
N ARG A 145 -1.91 9.24 9.61
CA ARG A 145 -0.89 8.37 10.18
C ARG A 145 -1.49 7.16 10.87
N ILE A 146 -0.74 6.08 10.82
CA ILE A 146 -1.06 4.79 11.43
C ILE A 146 -0.70 4.79 12.91
N LEU A 147 -1.62 4.33 13.76
CA LEU A 147 -1.43 4.07 15.18
C LEU A 147 -1.62 2.57 15.44
N LEU A 148 -0.53 1.87 15.71
CA LEU A 148 -0.54 0.42 15.87
C LEU A 148 -0.90 -0.01 17.29
N PRO A 149 -1.63 -1.12 17.46
CA PRO A 149 -1.86 -1.73 18.78
C PRO A 149 -0.61 -2.46 19.28
N GLU A 150 -0.62 -2.85 20.55
CA GLU A 150 0.46 -3.67 21.13
C GLU A 150 0.65 -5.00 20.37
N GLY A 151 1.91 -5.43 20.29
CA GLY A 151 2.29 -6.72 19.69
C GLY A 151 2.32 -6.72 18.16
N VAL A 152 2.22 -5.57 17.51
CA VAL A 152 2.55 -5.39 16.10
C VAL A 152 4.01 -4.94 16.00
N GLU A 153 4.78 -5.58 15.12
CA GLU A 153 6.18 -5.28 14.91
C GLU A 153 6.33 -4.06 13.99
N VAL A 154 6.93 -2.99 14.50
CA VAL A 154 7.34 -1.84 13.68
C VAL A 154 8.70 -2.13 13.07
N LEU A 155 8.77 -2.21 11.75
CA LEU A 155 9.98 -2.51 11.00
C LEU A 155 10.72 -1.24 10.57
N ALA A 156 9.98 -0.16 10.30
CA ALA A 156 10.54 1.15 9.98
C ALA A 156 9.62 2.28 10.40
N SER A 157 10.19 3.38 10.82
CA SER A 157 9.49 4.64 11.12
C SER A 157 10.40 5.83 10.81
N ASN A 158 9.79 6.99 10.70
CA ASN A 158 10.46 8.28 10.76
C ASN A 158 9.78 9.16 11.82
N ASP A 159 10.14 10.44 11.89
CA ASP A 159 9.60 11.36 12.90
C ASP A 159 8.08 11.64 12.70
N ASN A 160 7.53 11.36 11.51
CA ASN A 160 6.16 11.69 11.15
C ASN A 160 5.21 10.51 11.28
N ALA A 161 5.66 9.28 10.92
CA ALA A 161 4.77 8.12 10.84
C ALA A 161 5.52 6.78 11.03
N VAL A 162 4.74 5.76 11.39
CA VAL A 162 5.12 4.36 11.13
C VAL A 162 5.09 4.15 9.62
N GLN A 163 6.21 3.68 9.06
CA GLN A 163 6.40 3.55 7.62
C GLN A 163 6.24 2.11 7.12
N LEU A 164 6.63 1.14 7.96
CA LEU A 164 6.55 -0.28 7.65
C LEU A 164 6.30 -1.05 8.95
N PHE A 165 5.34 -1.98 8.92
CA PHE A 165 5.02 -2.82 10.07
C PHE A 165 4.57 -4.21 9.63
N ARG A 166 4.61 -5.17 10.56
CA ARG A 166 4.26 -6.57 10.31
C ARG A 166 3.51 -7.19 11.47
N LYS A 167 2.53 -8.04 11.15
CA LYS A 167 1.90 -8.96 12.07
C LYS A 167 1.72 -10.32 11.39
N GLY A 168 2.55 -11.30 11.77
CA GLY A 168 2.53 -12.62 11.11
C GLY A 168 2.90 -12.52 9.63
N ASN A 169 1.97 -12.90 8.75
CA ASN A 169 2.08 -12.81 7.30
C ASN A 169 1.36 -11.59 6.68
N ALA A 170 0.95 -10.64 7.51
CA ALA A 170 0.40 -9.36 7.07
C ALA A 170 1.43 -8.23 7.26
N VAL A 171 1.64 -7.46 6.22
CA VAL A 171 2.59 -6.33 6.14
C VAL A 171 1.84 -5.08 5.73
N GLY A 172 2.13 -3.95 6.36
CA GLY A 172 1.59 -2.64 5.98
C GLY A 172 2.72 -1.64 5.73
N THR A 173 2.60 -0.87 4.64
CA THR A 173 3.44 0.30 4.36
C THR A 173 2.61 1.57 4.41
N GLN A 174 3.21 2.69 4.85
CA GLN A 174 2.61 4.01 4.72
C GLN A 174 3.06 4.68 3.42
N PHE A 175 4.27 4.35 2.94
CA PHE A 175 4.81 4.79 1.67
C PHE A 175 4.24 3.98 0.49
N HIS A 176 4.47 4.48 -0.73
CA HIS A 176 3.99 3.94 -2.00
C HIS A 176 5.13 3.28 -2.80
N PRO A 177 5.43 1.99 -2.59
CA PRO A 177 6.45 1.30 -3.38
C PRO A 177 6.08 1.13 -4.85
N GLU A 178 4.79 1.20 -5.17
CA GLU A 178 4.25 1.07 -6.53
C GLU A 178 4.35 2.34 -7.37
N ALA A 179 4.66 3.49 -6.72
CA ALA A 179 4.57 4.79 -7.36
C ALA A 179 5.68 5.03 -8.39
N ASP A 180 5.29 5.38 -9.59
CA ASP A 180 6.13 5.85 -10.67
C ASP A 180 5.60 7.19 -11.25
N VAL A 181 6.31 7.72 -12.23
CA VAL A 181 5.94 8.98 -12.89
C VAL A 181 4.55 8.91 -13.53
N GLU A 182 4.19 7.77 -14.14
CA GLU A 182 2.91 7.60 -14.81
C GLU A 182 1.76 7.60 -13.81
N LEU A 183 1.87 6.77 -12.77
CA LEU A 183 0.84 6.65 -11.73
C LEU A 183 0.64 7.96 -10.97
N VAL A 184 1.73 8.62 -10.53
CA VAL A 184 1.62 9.90 -9.81
C VAL A 184 1.10 11.01 -10.70
N SER A 185 1.41 10.99 -12.01
CA SER A 185 0.80 11.93 -12.95
C SER A 185 -0.71 11.78 -13.06
N GLN A 186 -1.24 10.56 -12.95
CA GLN A 186 -2.68 10.29 -12.90
C GLN A 186 -3.29 10.83 -11.59
N TRP A 187 -2.65 10.57 -10.45
CA TRP A 187 -3.11 11.10 -9.15
C TRP A 187 -3.19 12.62 -9.12
N LEU A 188 -2.20 13.30 -9.72
CA LEU A 188 -2.18 14.77 -9.83
C LEU A 188 -3.33 15.33 -10.66
N GLN A 189 -3.88 14.57 -11.61
CA GLN A 189 -5.04 14.96 -12.40
C GLN A 189 -6.35 14.83 -11.62
N ILE A 190 -6.45 13.83 -10.72
CA ILE A 190 -7.65 13.55 -9.92
C ILE A 190 -7.72 14.48 -8.71
N GLY A 191 -6.61 14.64 -8.01
CA GLY A 191 -6.51 15.38 -6.75
C GLY A 191 -5.49 16.52 -6.79
N PRO A 192 -5.60 17.50 -7.73
CA PRO A 192 -4.62 18.58 -7.83
C PRO A 192 -4.55 19.43 -6.54
N ASP A 193 -5.63 19.51 -5.79
CA ASP A 193 -5.74 20.27 -4.54
C ASP A 193 -5.03 19.60 -3.35
N HIS A 194 -4.64 18.32 -3.49
CA HIS A 194 -3.88 17.60 -2.46
C HIS A 194 -2.37 17.88 -2.51
N VAL A 195 -1.89 18.64 -3.47
CA VAL A 195 -0.48 19.06 -3.52
C VAL A 195 -0.27 20.25 -2.58
N PRO A 196 0.51 20.08 -1.49
CA PRO A 196 0.68 21.15 -0.51
C PRO A 196 1.50 22.31 -1.10
N ALA A 197 1.25 23.52 -0.58
CA ALA A 197 1.88 24.75 -1.06
C ALA A 197 3.43 24.76 -0.96
N ARG A 198 4.02 23.84 -0.17
CA ARG A 198 5.48 23.68 -0.04
C ARG A 198 6.15 22.99 -1.23
N THR A 199 5.38 22.42 -2.15
CA THR A 199 5.87 21.73 -3.35
C THR A 199 4.97 22.05 -4.55
N SER A 200 5.23 21.43 -5.69
CA SER A 200 4.40 21.54 -6.88
C SER A 200 4.34 20.21 -7.62
N ALA A 201 3.30 20.02 -8.43
CA ALA A 201 3.16 18.84 -9.30
C ALA A 201 4.41 18.62 -10.16
N ALA A 202 4.96 19.68 -10.73
CA ALA A 202 6.17 19.61 -11.56
C ALA A 202 7.40 19.16 -10.76
N ALA A 203 7.55 19.61 -9.51
CA ALA A 203 8.64 19.19 -8.64
C ALA A 203 8.52 17.72 -8.27
N LEU A 204 7.31 17.25 -7.89
CA LEU A 204 7.07 15.84 -7.57
C LEU A 204 7.41 14.90 -8.75
N ILE A 205 7.01 15.28 -9.96
CA ILE A 205 7.33 14.49 -11.17
C ILE A 205 8.82 14.52 -11.48
N ALA A 206 9.50 15.66 -11.29
CA ALA A 206 10.95 15.76 -11.50
C ALA A 206 11.71 14.86 -10.51
N ASP A 207 11.37 14.93 -9.22
CA ASP A 207 11.99 14.11 -8.17
C ASP A 207 11.78 12.60 -8.44
N LEU A 208 10.56 12.20 -8.85
CA LEU A 208 10.27 10.82 -9.23
C LEU A 208 11.10 10.36 -10.43
N SER A 209 11.23 11.22 -11.46
CA SER A 209 12.02 10.92 -12.66
C SER A 209 13.50 10.75 -12.32
N ASP A 210 14.04 11.62 -11.48
CA ASP A 210 15.44 11.59 -11.06
C ASP A 210 15.78 10.37 -10.21
N GLN A 211 14.81 9.85 -9.47
CA GLN A 211 14.97 8.68 -8.58
C GLN A 211 14.36 7.38 -9.11
N ALA A 212 13.86 7.36 -10.35
CA ALA A 212 13.08 6.25 -10.90
C ALA A 212 13.77 4.87 -10.78
N GLU A 213 15.08 4.79 -11.06
CA GLU A 213 15.85 3.54 -10.98
C GLU A 213 16.00 3.07 -9.52
N VAL A 214 16.17 4.01 -8.58
CA VAL A 214 16.30 3.70 -7.15
C VAL A 214 14.97 3.19 -6.61
N LEU A 215 13.87 3.90 -6.91
CA LEU A 215 12.53 3.53 -6.46
C LEU A 215 12.10 2.18 -7.04
N ARG A 216 12.36 1.93 -8.33
CA ARG A 216 12.08 0.63 -8.96
C ARG A 216 12.83 -0.50 -8.25
N ARG A 217 14.14 -0.35 -8.04
CA ARG A 217 14.95 -1.36 -7.34
C ARG A 217 14.47 -1.60 -5.92
N ASN A 218 14.09 -0.54 -5.21
CA ASN A 218 13.57 -0.64 -3.85
C ASN A 218 12.23 -1.39 -3.83
N CYS A 219 11.34 -1.11 -4.78
CA CYS A 219 10.09 -1.85 -4.97
C CYS A 219 10.34 -3.34 -5.25
N GLU A 220 11.27 -3.65 -6.15
CA GLU A 220 11.67 -5.05 -6.46
C GLU A 220 12.12 -5.79 -5.19
N GLN A 221 12.97 -5.18 -4.38
CA GLN A 221 13.47 -5.79 -3.13
C GLN A 221 12.36 -5.97 -2.08
N LEU A 222 11.44 -5.01 -1.96
CA LEU A 222 10.28 -5.15 -1.07
C LEU A 222 9.39 -6.32 -1.49
N ILE A 223 9.10 -6.43 -2.77
CA ILE A 223 8.26 -7.51 -3.33
C ILE A 223 8.96 -8.86 -3.20
N ASP A 224 10.26 -8.93 -3.48
CA ASP A 224 11.04 -10.16 -3.30
C ASP A 224 11.04 -10.62 -1.84
N TRP A 225 11.27 -9.71 -0.90
CA TRP A 225 11.16 -10.00 0.53
C TRP A 225 9.75 -10.46 0.93
N PHE A 226 8.71 -9.74 0.49
CA PHE A 226 7.34 -10.10 0.82
C PHE A 226 7.01 -11.52 0.37
N PHE A 227 7.31 -11.87 -0.86
CA PHE A 227 7.00 -13.20 -1.38
C PHE A 227 7.90 -14.30 -0.81
N THR A 228 9.18 -14.04 -0.55
CA THR A 228 10.11 -15.03 -0.02
C THR A 228 9.94 -15.27 1.47
N ASP A 229 9.92 -14.18 2.26
CA ASP A 229 10.02 -14.25 3.74
C ASP A 229 8.66 -14.13 4.44
N VAL A 230 7.64 -13.61 3.77
CA VAL A 230 6.30 -13.42 4.33
C VAL A 230 5.33 -14.44 3.73
N ALA A 231 5.26 -14.54 2.40
CA ALA A 231 4.39 -15.50 1.71
C ALA A 231 5.00 -16.91 1.58
N GLY A 232 6.28 -17.07 1.92
CA GLY A 232 6.93 -18.37 2.02
C GLY A 232 7.35 -18.99 0.69
N ALA A 233 7.27 -18.26 -0.43
CA ALA A 233 7.82 -18.70 -1.69
C ALA A 233 7.92 -17.56 -2.72
N PRO A 234 9.03 -17.46 -3.48
CA PRO A 234 9.27 -16.40 -4.46
C PRO A 234 8.28 -16.44 -5.62
N VAL A 235 8.08 -15.28 -6.27
CA VAL A 235 7.31 -15.07 -7.51
C VAL A 235 8.22 -14.84 -8.69
#